data_6d7bbb1c750c68ee24274fb64d80c064
#
_entry.id   6d7bbb1c750c68ee24274fb64d80c064
#
_cell.length_a   1.000
_cell.length_b   1.000
_cell.length_c   1.000
_cell.angle_alpha   90.00
_cell.angle_beta   90.00
_cell.angle_gamma   90.00
#
_symmetry.space_group_name_H-M   'P 1'
#
loop_
_entity.id
_entity.type
_entity.pdbx_description
1 polymer ?
#
loop_
_entity_poly.entity_id
_entity_poly.type
_entity_poly.pdbx_seq_one_letter_code
_entity_poly.pdbx_strand_id
1 'polypeptide(L)'
;GTAHAVMQAVPLFKDNRDGYVLVVCGDTPLLRRETIEGLVCACRGHDGAAAVLTAIMDNPFGYGRVLRDAKGHMISIVEQKDGTPDQLAVHEINTGTYVFKTGALLDSLEKVDNKNAQGEYYLTDVFEILIKAGRKVIPVAAEDASETMGVNSRIQLAEADRILRIRKAEDLMA
;
A
#
# COMPACT_ATOMS: atom_id res chain seq x y z
N GLY A 1 -14.49 -3.99 -4.03
CA GLY A 1 -13.04 -3.87 -4.07
C GLY A 1 -12.55 -2.63 -3.33
N THR A 2 -11.26 -2.53 -3.14
CA THR A 2 -10.60 -1.53 -2.26
C THR A 2 -10.81 -0.09 -2.73
N ALA A 3 -10.78 0.20 -4.04
CA ALA A 3 -11.09 1.54 -4.53
C ALA A 3 -12.54 1.93 -4.26
N HIS A 4 -13.49 0.99 -4.40
CA HIS A 4 -14.89 1.26 -4.09
C HIS A 4 -15.08 1.65 -2.62
N ALA A 5 -14.34 1.03 -1.69
CA ALA A 5 -14.38 1.42 -0.27
C ALA A 5 -13.88 2.85 -0.06
N VAL A 6 -12.77 3.25 -0.72
CA VAL A 6 -12.25 4.62 -0.65
C VAL A 6 -13.22 5.62 -1.30
N MET A 7 -13.89 5.26 -2.38
CA MET A 7 -14.91 6.10 -3.03
C MET A 7 -16.05 6.46 -2.06
N GLN A 8 -16.43 5.57 -1.12
CA GLN A 8 -17.46 5.87 -0.13
C GLN A 8 -17.02 6.97 0.87
N ALA A 9 -15.72 7.12 1.10
CA ALA A 9 -15.18 8.15 1.98
C ALA A 9 -14.91 9.50 1.27
N VAL A 10 -14.99 9.56 -0.06
CA VAL A 10 -14.74 10.79 -0.85
C VAL A 10 -15.50 12.01 -0.32
N PRO A 11 -16.79 11.94 0.06
CA PRO A 11 -17.51 13.10 0.59
C PRO A 11 -16.84 13.76 1.80
N LEU A 12 -16.02 13.01 2.56
CA LEU A 12 -15.36 13.50 3.77
C LEU A 12 -14.10 14.34 3.48
N PHE A 13 -13.48 14.18 2.31
CA PHE A 13 -12.20 14.83 2.00
C PHE A 13 -12.13 15.53 0.63
N LYS A 14 -13.17 15.44 -0.20
CA LYS A 14 -13.18 15.98 -1.57
C LYS A 14 -12.89 17.48 -1.65
N ASP A 15 -13.24 18.24 -0.61
CA ASP A 15 -13.08 19.70 -0.59
C ASP A 15 -11.65 20.12 -0.18
N ASN A 16 -10.83 19.21 0.34
CA ASN A 16 -9.43 19.44 0.69
C ASN A 16 -8.46 18.82 -0.33
N ARG A 17 -8.47 19.32 -1.57
CA ARG A 17 -7.67 18.76 -2.66
C ARG A 17 -6.15 18.84 -2.45
N ASP A 18 -5.67 19.80 -1.66
CA ASP A 18 -4.25 19.99 -1.34
C ASP A 18 -3.80 19.13 -0.15
N GLY A 19 -4.74 18.49 0.54
CA GLY A 19 -4.49 17.57 1.63
C GLY A 19 -3.91 16.23 1.18
N TYR A 20 -3.78 15.33 2.16
CA TYR A 20 -3.33 13.96 1.95
C TYR A 20 -4.33 12.99 2.57
N VAL A 21 -4.51 11.86 1.91
CA VAL A 21 -5.32 10.72 2.38
C VAL A 21 -4.38 9.58 2.68
N LEU A 22 -4.36 9.14 3.94
CA LEU A 22 -3.70 7.91 4.36
C LEU A 22 -4.73 6.77 4.29
N VAL A 23 -4.37 5.69 3.61
CA VAL A 23 -5.14 4.45 3.56
C VAL A 23 -4.34 3.36 4.24
N VAL A 24 -4.95 2.69 5.20
CA VAL A 24 -4.36 1.54 5.91
C VAL A 24 -5.36 0.39 5.95
N CYS A 25 -4.85 -0.84 5.95
CA CYS A 25 -5.66 -2.03 6.15
C CYS A 25 -5.92 -2.24 7.65
N GLY A 26 -7.17 -2.55 8.03
CA GLY A 26 -7.54 -2.75 9.44
C GLY A 26 -7.03 -4.06 10.05
N ASP A 27 -6.44 -4.93 9.25
CA ASP A 27 -5.91 -6.23 9.63
C ASP A 27 -4.37 -6.26 9.75
N THR A 28 -3.68 -5.10 9.74
CA THR A 28 -2.24 -4.96 9.89
C THR A 28 -1.86 -4.35 11.25
N PRO A 29 -2.00 -5.08 12.37
CA PRO A 29 -1.88 -4.52 13.71
C PRO A 29 -0.43 -4.19 14.13
N LEU A 30 0.57 -4.64 13.37
CA LEU A 30 1.98 -4.47 13.69
C LEU A 30 2.60 -3.20 13.10
N LEU A 31 1.85 -2.49 12.26
CA LEU A 31 2.32 -1.28 11.58
C LEU A 31 2.67 -0.19 12.60
N ARG A 32 3.89 0.33 12.53
CA ARG A 32 4.39 1.34 13.47
C ARG A 32 4.04 2.75 13.01
N ARG A 33 3.93 3.63 14.00
CA ARG A 33 3.71 5.06 13.78
C ARG A 33 4.84 5.67 12.94
N GLU A 34 6.09 5.33 13.25
CA GLU A 34 7.29 5.86 12.59
C GLU A 34 7.30 5.49 11.10
N THR A 35 6.87 4.28 10.76
CA THR A 35 6.73 3.80 9.38
C THR A 35 5.68 4.60 8.62
N ILE A 36 4.53 4.88 9.26
CA ILE A 36 3.47 5.72 8.67
C ILE A 36 3.97 7.17 8.47
N GLU A 37 4.62 7.74 9.48
CA GLU A 37 5.17 9.10 9.41
C GLU A 37 6.25 9.20 8.32
N GLY A 38 7.11 8.20 8.20
CA GLY A 38 8.10 8.08 7.12
C GLY A 38 7.47 8.06 5.74
N LEU A 39 6.39 7.27 5.56
CA LEU A 39 5.65 7.20 4.31
C LEU A 39 5.02 8.56 3.93
N VAL A 40 4.39 9.24 4.90
CA VAL A 40 3.82 10.58 4.72
C VAL A 40 4.91 11.59 4.36
N CYS A 41 6.04 11.58 5.09
CA CYS A 41 7.18 12.47 4.84
C CYS A 41 7.77 12.23 3.44
N ALA A 42 7.92 10.99 3.02
CA ALA A 42 8.42 10.64 1.69
C ALA A 42 7.50 11.19 0.58
N CYS A 43 6.18 11.00 0.73
CA CYS A 43 5.21 11.53 -0.23
C CYS A 43 5.29 13.06 -0.34
N ARG A 44 5.29 13.76 0.80
CA ARG A 44 5.31 15.23 0.87
C ARG A 44 6.65 15.82 0.43
N GLY A 45 7.76 15.28 0.94
CA GLY A 45 9.12 15.79 0.70
C GLY A 45 9.57 15.68 -0.75
N HIS A 46 8.99 14.76 -1.51
CA HIS A 46 9.30 14.55 -2.93
C HIS A 46 8.22 15.07 -3.89
N ASP A 47 7.26 15.86 -3.41
CA ASP A 47 6.08 16.29 -4.18
C ASP A 47 5.39 15.10 -4.89
N GLY A 48 5.26 13.99 -4.17
CA GLY A 48 4.63 12.78 -4.67
C GLY A 48 3.12 12.94 -4.81
N ALA A 49 2.58 12.44 -5.90
CA ALA A 49 1.13 12.29 -6.05
C ALA A 49 0.60 11.14 -5.19
N ALA A 50 1.45 10.13 -4.94
CA ALA A 50 1.19 9.03 -4.03
C ALA A 50 2.50 8.43 -3.50
N ALA A 51 2.40 7.77 -2.33
CA ALA A 51 3.42 6.85 -1.83
C ALA A 51 2.77 5.52 -1.46
N VAL A 52 3.51 4.43 -1.63
CA VAL A 52 3.10 3.08 -1.27
C VAL A 52 4.16 2.46 -0.37
N LEU A 53 3.72 1.89 0.76
CA LEU A 53 4.59 1.07 1.59
C LEU A 53 4.75 -0.30 0.92
N THR A 54 6.00 -0.72 0.69
CA THR A 54 6.34 -2.02 0.11
C THR A 54 7.12 -2.85 1.12
N ALA A 55 7.21 -4.15 0.91
CA ALA A 55 8.08 -5.03 1.68
C ALA A 55 8.66 -6.11 0.76
N ILE A 56 9.83 -6.64 1.14
CA ILE A 56 10.41 -7.82 0.47
C ILE A 56 10.04 -9.04 1.29
N MET A 57 9.43 -10.04 0.66
CA MET A 57 9.04 -11.29 1.31
C MET A 57 9.60 -12.51 0.58
N ASP A 58 10.10 -13.49 1.32
CA ASP A 58 10.54 -14.77 0.74
C ASP A 58 9.38 -15.52 0.07
N ASN A 59 8.21 -15.50 0.70
CA ASN A 59 6.97 -16.03 0.13
C ASN A 59 5.93 -14.94 -0.05
N PRO A 60 5.86 -14.30 -1.23
CA PRO A 60 4.93 -13.21 -1.51
C PRO A 60 3.51 -13.68 -1.88
N PHE A 61 3.21 -14.98 -1.77
CA PHE A 61 1.91 -15.53 -2.15
C PHE A 61 0.73 -14.81 -1.46
N GLY A 62 -0.27 -14.45 -2.23
CA GLY A 62 -1.47 -13.77 -1.75
C GLY A 62 -1.42 -12.24 -1.77
N TYR A 63 -0.24 -11.64 -1.94
CA TYR A 63 -0.08 -10.19 -2.02
C TYR A 63 -0.05 -9.70 -3.47
N GLY A 64 -0.32 -8.41 -3.69
CA GLY A 64 0.02 -7.72 -4.93
C GLY A 64 1.54 -7.56 -5.09
N ARG A 65 2.04 -7.56 -6.32
CA ARG A 65 3.46 -7.38 -6.63
C ARG A 65 3.72 -5.98 -7.13
N VAL A 66 4.78 -5.37 -6.60
CA VAL A 66 5.26 -4.06 -7.07
C VAL A 66 6.21 -4.28 -8.23
N LEU A 67 5.80 -3.88 -9.42
CA LEU A 67 6.60 -4.05 -10.63
C LEU A 67 7.46 -2.81 -10.87
N ARG A 68 8.70 -3.04 -11.30
CA ARG A 68 9.67 -1.99 -11.61
C ARG A 68 10.20 -2.14 -13.04
N ASP A 69 10.57 -1.02 -13.64
CA ASP A 69 11.30 -1.00 -14.92
C ASP A 69 12.78 -1.38 -14.72
N ALA A 70 13.51 -1.46 -15.81
CA ALA A 70 14.95 -1.77 -15.80
C ALA A 70 15.81 -0.71 -15.07
N LYS A 71 15.26 0.48 -14.80
CA LYS A 71 15.92 1.56 -14.04
C LYS A 71 15.52 1.55 -12.56
N GLY A 72 14.66 0.61 -12.14
CA GLY A 72 14.17 0.48 -10.78
C GLY A 72 12.98 1.39 -10.45
N HIS A 73 12.42 2.12 -11.41
CA HIS A 73 11.23 2.90 -11.17
C HIS A 73 9.99 2.00 -11.10
N MET A 74 9.10 2.28 -10.16
CA MET A 74 7.82 1.59 -10.08
C MET A 74 6.97 1.91 -11.31
N ILE A 75 6.36 0.87 -11.90
CA ILE A 75 5.50 0.98 -13.08
C ILE A 75 4.05 0.60 -12.79
N SER A 76 3.82 -0.36 -11.92
CA SER A 76 2.47 -0.79 -11.52
C SER A 76 2.50 -1.66 -10.27
N ILE A 77 1.30 -1.97 -9.74
CA ILE A 77 1.05 -3.05 -8.80
C ILE A 77 0.13 -4.05 -9.49
N VAL A 78 0.49 -5.32 -9.45
CA VAL A 78 -0.31 -6.41 -10.04
C VAL A 78 -0.81 -7.32 -8.93
N GLU A 79 -2.12 -7.50 -8.86
CA GLU A 79 -2.74 -8.37 -7.86
C GLU A 79 -2.43 -9.85 -8.12
N GLN A 80 -2.42 -10.68 -7.05
CA GLN A 80 -2.08 -12.11 -7.13
C GLN A 80 -2.88 -12.86 -8.21
N LYS A 81 -4.14 -12.52 -8.42
CA LYS A 81 -5.02 -13.23 -9.36
C LYS A 81 -4.89 -12.77 -10.81
N ASP A 82 -4.26 -11.62 -11.03
CA ASP A 82 -4.10 -11.01 -12.35
C ASP A 82 -2.66 -11.13 -12.89
N GLY A 83 -1.72 -11.59 -12.05
CA GLY A 83 -0.30 -11.67 -12.38
C GLY A 83 0.07 -12.83 -13.31
N THR A 84 0.96 -12.56 -14.27
CA THR A 84 1.65 -13.61 -15.02
C THR A 84 2.67 -14.32 -14.12
N PRO A 85 3.15 -15.54 -14.48
CA PRO A 85 4.16 -16.25 -13.70
C PRO A 85 5.41 -15.41 -13.41
N ASP A 86 5.91 -14.65 -14.39
CA ASP A 86 7.09 -13.79 -14.23
C ASP A 86 6.83 -12.63 -13.26
N GLN A 87 5.65 -12.02 -13.32
CA GLN A 87 5.24 -10.97 -12.38
C GLN A 87 5.09 -11.52 -10.97
N LEU A 88 4.53 -12.72 -10.82
CA LEU A 88 4.34 -13.36 -9.52
C LEU A 88 5.64 -13.88 -8.89
N ALA A 89 6.72 -13.99 -9.66
CA ALA A 89 8.06 -14.29 -9.17
C ALA A 89 8.72 -13.10 -8.45
N VAL A 90 8.17 -11.89 -8.57
CA VAL A 90 8.67 -10.69 -7.87
C VAL A 90 8.41 -10.81 -6.37
N HIS A 91 9.43 -10.59 -5.56
CA HIS A 91 9.39 -10.66 -4.09
C HIS A 91 8.96 -9.35 -3.42
N GLU A 92 8.96 -8.22 -4.13
CA GLU A 92 8.49 -6.95 -3.59
C GLU A 92 6.95 -6.91 -3.63
N ILE A 93 6.37 -6.81 -2.44
CA ILE A 93 4.92 -6.84 -2.27
C ILE A 93 4.34 -5.46 -2.01
N ASN A 94 3.08 -5.30 -2.39
CA ASN A 94 2.20 -4.24 -1.96
C ASN A 94 1.62 -4.58 -0.57
N THR A 95 1.82 -3.70 0.40
CA THR A 95 1.36 -3.93 1.79
C THR A 95 -0.07 -3.46 2.05
N GLY A 96 -0.69 -2.74 1.11
CA GLY A 96 -2.01 -2.15 1.32
C GLY A 96 -1.99 -0.82 2.09
N THR A 97 -0.81 -0.27 2.38
CA THR A 97 -0.66 1.01 3.09
C THR A 97 -0.19 2.10 2.12
N TYR A 98 -0.97 3.18 2.01
CA TYR A 98 -0.79 4.20 0.99
C TYR A 98 -0.97 5.61 1.53
N VAL A 99 -0.24 6.56 0.96
CA VAL A 99 -0.51 8.00 1.09
C VAL A 99 -0.78 8.56 -0.30
N PHE A 100 -1.85 9.29 -0.46
CA PHE A 100 -2.20 9.97 -1.71
C PHE A 100 -2.36 11.47 -1.48
N LYS A 101 -1.87 12.30 -2.39
CA LYS A 101 -2.32 13.69 -2.49
C LYS A 101 -3.80 13.66 -2.89
N THR A 102 -4.66 14.34 -2.12
CA THR A 102 -6.12 14.22 -2.26
C THR A 102 -6.59 14.48 -3.68
N GLY A 103 -6.15 15.57 -4.31
CA GLY A 103 -6.54 15.90 -5.69
C GLY A 103 -6.14 14.82 -6.69
N ALA A 104 -4.93 14.25 -6.54
CA ALA A 104 -4.44 13.18 -7.40
C ALA A 104 -5.25 11.88 -7.24
N LEU A 105 -5.63 11.55 -6.00
CA LEU A 105 -6.49 10.41 -5.70
C LEU A 105 -7.87 10.58 -6.36
N LEU A 106 -8.53 11.73 -6.15
CA LEU A 106 -9.85 12.01 -6.70
C LEU A 106 -9.88 11.88 -8.23
N ASP A 107 -8.93 12.54 -8.92
CA ASP A 107 -8.83 12.52 -10.37
C ASP A 107 -8.52 11.12 -10.94
N SER A 108 -7.90 10.25 -10.13
CA SER A 108 -7.57 8.88 -10.51
C SER A 108 -8.72 7.91 -10.24
N LEU A 109 -9.45 8.06 -9.12
CA LEU A 109 -10.59 7.21 -8.78
C LEU A 109 -11.69 7.23 -9.84
N GLU A 110 -11.87 8.35 -10.54
CA GLU A 110 -12.81 8.49 -11.66
C GLU A 110 -12.45 7.61 -12.87
N LYS A 111 -11.20 7.16 -12.97
CA LYS A 111 -10.65 6.37 -14.09
C LYS A 111 -10.45 4.89 -13.76
N VAL A 112 -10.60 4.52 -12.49
CA VAL A 112 -10.51 3.11 -12.08
C VAL A 112 -11.70 2.36 -12.62
N ASP A 113 -11.46 1.22 -13.25
CA ASP A 113 -12.51 0.31 -13.74
C ASP A 113 -12.47 -1.03 -12.99
N ASN A 114 -13.28 -1.99 -13.40
CA ASN A 114 -13.37 -3.32 -12.79
C ASN A 114 -13.06 -4.44 -13.79
N LYS A 115 -12.29 -4.15 -14.85
CA LYS A 115 -11.90 -5.12 -15.87
C LYS A 115 -10.70 -5.96 -15.44
N ASN A 116 -10.86 -6.73 -14.38
CA ASN A 116 -9.85 -7.60 -13.80
C ASN A 116 -10.46 -8.97 -13.44
N ALA A 117 -9.62 -9.92 -12.99
CA ALA A 117 -10.03 -11.29 -12.68
C ALA A 117 -11.15 -11.40 -11.62
N GLN A 118 -11.29 -10.40 -10.76
CA GLN A 118 -12.29 -10.39 -9.68
C GLN A 118 -13.53 -9.52 -9.99
N GLY A 119 -13.50 -8.73 -11.08
CA GLY A 119 -14.57 -7.77 -11.40
C GLY A 119 -14.69 -6.65 -10.36
N GLU A 120 -13.61 -6.30 -9.68
CA GLU A 120 -13.58 -5.35 -8.57
C GLU A 120 -12.82 -4.06 -8.93
N TYR A 121 -13.20 -2.95 -8.29
CA TYR A 121 -12.45 -1.70 -8.38
C TYR A 121 -11.24 -1.78 -7.45
N TYR A 122 -10.03 -1.93 -8.03
CA TYR A 122 -8.78 -2.01 -7.29
C TYR A 122 -8.18 -0.63 -7.03
N LEU A 123 -7.82 -0.36 -5.77
CA LEU A 123 -7.13 0.88 -5.43
C LEU A 123 -5.69 0.91 -5.98
N THR A 124 -5.12 -0.25 -6.22
CA THR A 124 -3.79 -0.42 -6.82
C THR A 124 -3.70 0.11 -8.25
N ASP A 125 -4.82 0.17 -9.00
CA ASP A 125 -4.87 0.74 -10.35
C ASP A 125 -4.60 2.25 -10.36
N VAL A 126 -4.88 2.94 -9.23
CA VAL A 126 -4.57 4.38 -9.07
C VAL A 126 -3.09 4.66 -9.31
N PHE A 127 -2.19 3.77 -8.90
CA PHE A 127 -0.75 3.95 -9.08
C PHE A 127 -0.36 3.94 -10.55
N GLU A 128 -0.87 2.99 -11.32
CA GLU A 128 -0.61 2.91 -12.76
C GLU A 128 -1.20 4.14 -13.49
N ILE A 129 -2.41 4.57 -13.11
CA ILE A 129 -3.06 5.77 -13.66
C ILE A 129 -2.19 7.01 -13.42
N LEU A 130 -1.68 7.18 -12.18
CA LEU A 130 -0.79 8.29 -11.83
C LEU A 130 0.52 8.26 -12.60
N ILE A 131 1.16 7.10 -12.70
CA ILE A 131 2.43 6.91 -13.43
C ILE A 131 2.24 7.22 -14.92
N LYS A 132 1.18 6.71 -15.56
CA LYS A 132 0.84 7.00 -16.95
C LYS A 132 0.55 8.48 -17.20
N ALA A 133 0.04 9.19 -16.19
CA ALA A 133 -0.15 10.64 -16.24
C ALA A 133 1.12 11.45 -15.95
N GLY A 134 2.30 10.81 -15.84
CA GLY A 134 3.56 11.46 -15.53
C GLY A 134 3.65 11.98 -14.09
N ARG A 135 2.78 11.53 -13.20
CA ARG A 135 2.78 11.92 -11.78
C ARG A 135 3.76 11.05 -11.00
N LYS A 136 4.43 11.66 -10.03
CA LYS A 136 5.44 10.97 -9.21
C LYS A 136 4.77 10.05 -8.18
N VAL A 137 5.14 8.78 -8.20
CA VAL A 137 4.77 7.76 -7.20
C VAL A 137 6.04 7.34 -6.46
N ILE A 138 5.96 7.26 -5.12
CA ILE A 138 7.09 6.98 -4.23
C ILE A 138 6.88 5.61 -3.57
N PRO A 139 7.54 4.53 -4.01
CA PRO A 139 7.59 3.30 -3.24
C PRO A 139 8.58 3.47 -2.07
N VAL A 140 8.15 3.10 -0.86
CA VAL A 140 8.93 3.13 0.37
C VAL A 140 8.97 1.71 0.92
N ALA A 141 10.16 1.13 1.00
CA ALA A 141 10.31 -0.20 1.59
C ALA A 141 10.24 -0.11 3.12
N ALA A 142 9.45 -0.98 3.74
CA ALA A 142 9.44 -1.14 5.18
C ALA A 142 10.80 -1.67 5.65
N GLU A 143 11.34 -1.09 6.73
CA GLU A 143 12.60 -1.56 7.34
C GLU A 143 12.42 -2.95 7.97
N ASP A 144 11.28 -3.19 8.57
CA ASP A 144 10.88 -4.48 9.13
C ASP A 144 9.62 -5.00 8.41
N ALA A 145 9.79 -5.99 7.54
CA ALA A 145 8.68 -6.59 6.81
C ALA A 145 7.58 -7.17 7.72
N SER A 146 7.91 -7.53 8.98
CA SER A 146 6.93 -8.04 9.93
C SER A 146 5.83 -7.03 10.27
N GLU A 147 6.11 -5.73 10.15
CA GLU A 147 5.13 -4.67 10.38
C GLU A 147 3.95 -4.72 9.40
N THR A 148 4.18 -5.30 8.22
CA THR A 148 3.20 -5.32 7.14
C THR A 148 2.36 -6.60 7.12
N MET A 149 2.53 -7.46 8.13
CA MET A 149 1.81 -8.73 8.24
C MET A 149 0.32 -8.51 8.49
N GLY A 150 -0.50 -8.98 7.55
CA GLY A 150 -1.96 -9.03 7.71
C GLY A 150 -2.39 -10.24 8.55
N VAL A 151 -3.41 -10.05 9.38
CA VAL A 151 -3.99 -11.10 10.24
C VAL A 151 -5.26 -11.65 9.58
N ASN A 152 -5.13 -12.79 8.90
CA ASN A 152 -6.21 -13.49 8.22
C ASN A 152 -6.53 -14.86 8.85
N SER A 153 -5.78 -15.28 9.87
CA SER A 153 -5.95 -16.55 10.55
C SER A 153 -5.65 -16.44 12.05
N ARG A 154 -6.12 -17.43 12.83
CA ARG A 154 -5.79 -17.51 14.26
C ARG A 154 -4.29 -17.70 14.52
N ILE A 155 -3.58 -18.34 13.60
CA ILE A 155 -2.11 -18.52 13.70
C ILE A 155 -1.44 -17.16 13.54
N GLN A 156 -1.81 -16.38 12.52
CA GLN A 156 -1.28 -15.02 12.31
C GLN A 156 -1.64 -14.09 13.47
N LEU A 157 -2.84 -14.22 14.06
CA LEU A 157 -3.22 -13.46 15.24
C LEU A 157 -2.32 -13.78 16.45
N ALA A 158 -2.03 -15.06 16.70
CA ALA A 158 -1.15 -15.47 17.78
C ALA A 158 0.29 -14.96 17.58
N GLU A 159 0.78 -14.96 16.35
CA GLU A 159 2.09 -14.41 16.00
C GLU A 159 2.14 -12.89 16.18
N ALA A 160 1.12 -12.16 15.75
CA ALA A 160 1.01 -10.72 15.97
C ALA A 160 0.99 -10.37 17.46
N ASP A 161 0.21 -11.11 18.29
CA ASP A 161 0.20 -10.94 19.75
C ASP A 161 1.59 -11.17 20.35
N ARG A 162 2.29 -12.24 19.94
CA ARG A 162 3.65 -12.53 20.39
C ARG A 162 4.61 -11.37 20.09
N ILE A 163 4.58 -10.84 18.88
CA ILE A 163 5.44 -9.70 18.46
C ILE A 163 5.12 -8.46 19.28
N LEU A 164 3.85 -8.11 19.45
CA LEU A 164 3.44 -6.94 20.24
C LEU A 164 3.86 -7.04 21.70
N ARG A 165 3.79 -8.24 22.30
CA ARG A 165 4.27 -8.48 23.69
C ARG A 165 5.77 -8.29 23.80
N ILE A 166 6.55 -8.76 22.84
CA ILE A 166 8.01 -8.57 22.82
C ILE A 166 8.32 -7.08 22.71
N ARG A 167 7.75 -6.36 21.73
CA ARG A 167 7.94 -4.91 21.58
C ARG A 167 7.61 -4.16 22.87
N LYS A 168 6.48 -4.52 23.52
CA LYS A 168 6.09 -3.89 24.78
C LYS A 168 7.05 -4.16 25.92
N ALA A 169 7.62 -5.38 25.98
CA ALA A 169 8.63 -5.72 27.00
C ALA A 169 9.92 -4.92 26.76
N GLU A 170 10.38 -4.81 25.51
CA GLU A 170 11.55 -4.01 25.13
C GLU A 170 11.37 -2.54 25.50
N ASP A 171 10.21 -1.93 25.19
CA ASP A 171 9.87 -0.54 25.55
C ASP A 171 9.90 -0.30 27.08
N LEU A 172 9.55 -1.32 27.88
CA LEU A 172 9.54 -1.20 29.35
C LEU A 172 10.91 -1.41 29.98
N MET A 173 11.86 -2.01 29.23
CA MET A 173 13.23 -2.27 29.68
C MET A 173 14.23 -1.19 29.24
N ALA A 174 13.84 -0.33 28.29
CA ALA A 174 14.63 0.80 27.78
C ALA A 174 14.45 2.03 28.67
#